data_479dfda2f0bcebc46a1dc3db5cf8f1ae
#
_entry.id   479dfda2f0bcebc46a1dc3db5cf8f1ae
#
_cell.length_a   1.000
_cell.length_b   1.000
_cell.length_c   1.000
_cell.angle_alpha   90.00
_cell.angle_beta   90.00
_cell.angle_gamma   90.00
#
_symmetry.space_group_name_H-M   'P 1'
#
loop_
_entity.id
_entity.type
_entity.pdbx_description
1 polymer ?
#
loop_
_entity_poly.entity_id
_entity_poly.type
_entity_poly.pdbx_seq_one_letter_code
_entity_poly.pdbx_strand_id
1 'polypeptide(L)'
;MHEIGIVSGILKTVIDTARQAGASRVVRVLLRIGDMCEVVPESLDFAWEVFREDDPLTLEAALEVEEVHPRSRCLVCGEEFAHDRFHMRCPACDSGDTHLECGRELDIVSMEIETDD
;
A
#
# COMPACT_ATOMS: atom_id res chain seq x y z
N MET A 1 -7.46 -7.95 -6.65
CA MET A 1 -7.54 -9.37 -6.55
C MET A 1 -7.60 -9.95 -5.14
N HIS A 2 -6.74 -9.60 -4.24
CA HIS A 2 -6.92 -9.94 -2.82
C HIS A 2 -7.26 -8.72 -2.01
N GLU A 3 -7.91 -7.74 -2.63
CA GLU A 3 -8.17 -6.45 -2.01
C GLU A 3 -9.00 -6.58 -0.73
N ILE A 4 -9.93 -7.54 -0.70
CA ILE A 4 -10.73 -7.80 0.50
C ILE A 4 -9.83 -8.22 1.66
N GLY A 5 -8.94 -9.19 1.43
CA GLY A 5 -8.01 -9.66 2.46
C GLY A 5 -7.03 -8.58 2.89
N ILE A 6 -6.54 -7.77 1.94
CA ILE A 6 -5.65 -6.67 2.21
C ILE A 6 -6.34 -5.64 3.10
N VAL A 7 -7.55 -5.23 2.73
CA VAL A 7 -8.32 -4.23 3.49
C VAL A 7 -8.64 -4.75 4.89
N SER A 8 -9.09 -6.01 5.01
CA SER A 8 -9.40 -6.60 6.31
C SER A 8 -8.19 -6.59 7.24
N GLY A 9 -7.02 -6.97 6.72
CA GLY A 9 -5.79 -6.98 7.50
C GLY A 9 -5.35 -5.59 7.91
N ILE A 10 -5.44 -4.62 6.99
CA ILE A 10 -5.09 -3.22 7.27
C ILE A 10 -6.02 -2.65 8.33
N LEU A 11 -7.32 -2.82 8.18
CA LEU A 11 -8.30 -2.31 9.13
C LEU A 11 -8.11 -2.90 10.52
N LYS A 12 -7.81 -4.19 10.60
CA LYS A 12 -7.54 -4.83 11.88
C LYS A 12 -6.34 -4.16 12.58
N THR A 13 -5.26 -3.94 11.87
CA THR A 13 -4.06 -3.29 12.40
C THR A 13 -4.37 -1.85 12.81
N VAL A 14 -5.09 -1.12 11.98
CA VAL A 14 -5.47 0.28 12.24
C VAL A 14 -6.32 0.37 13.49
N ILE A 15 -7.32 -0.49 13.62
CA ILE A 15 -8.24 -0.49 14.76
C ILE A 15 -7.47 -0.83 16.05
N ASP A 16 -6.64 -1.86 16.01
CA ASP A 16 -5.86 -2.26 17.20
C ASP A 16 -4.92 -1.15 17.63
N THR A 17 -4.23 -0.52 16.69
CA THR A 17 -3.30 0.58 16.96
C THR A 17 -4.04 1.80 17.51
N ALA A 18 -5.16 2.15 16.90
CA ALA A 18 -5.97 3.28 17.33
C ALA A 18 -6.50 3.09 18.77
N ARG A 19 -6.96 1.87 19.07
CA ARG A 19 -7.43 1.58 20.43
C ARG A 19 -6.33 1.69 21.46
N GLN A 20 -5.13 1.19 21.15
CA GLN A 20 -3.98 1.30 22.03
C GLN A 20 -3.59 2.76 22.28
N ALA A 21 -3.82 3.63 21.31
CA ALA A 21 -3.55 5.06 21.41
C ALA A 21 -4.68 5.85 22.08
N GLY A 22 -5.77 5.19 22.46
CA GLY A 22 -6.92 5.86 23.08
C GLY A 22 -7.74 6.70 22.11
N ALA A 23 -7.74 6.35 20.84
CA ALA A 23 -8.45 7.11 19.82
C ALA A 23 -9.96 7.03 19.98
N SER A 24 -10.66 8.14 19.73
CA SER A 24 -12.10 8.16 19.62
C SER A 24 -12.55 7.86 18.20
N ARG A 25 -11.71 8.19 17.19
CA ARG A 25 -11.95 7.80 15.82
C ARG A 25 -10.67 7.87 15.00
N VAL A 26 -10.67 7.14 13.88
CA VAL A 26 -9.64 7.23 12.85
C VAL A 26 -10.16 8.15 11.74
N VAL A 27 -9.37 9.17 11.40
CA VAL A 27 -9.75 10.16 10.41
C VAL A 27 -9.28 9.72 9.01
N ARG A 28 -8.04 9.24 8.93
CA ARG A 28 -7.40 8.96 7.66
C ARG A 28 -6.32 7.91 7.84
N VAL A 29 -6.14 7.08 6.82
CA VAL A 29 -5.06 6.11 6.75
C VAL A 29 -4.33 6.32 5.42
N LEU A 30 -3.01 6.44 5.47
CA LEU A 30 -2.17 6.53 4.28
C LEU A 30 -1.45 5.21 4.08
N LEU A 31 -1.65 4.60 2.92
CA LEU A 31 -0.96 3.39 2.50
C LEU A 31 0.09 3.71 1.44
N ARG A 32 1.15 2.92 1.41
CA ARG A 32 2.11 2.91 0.31
C ARG A 32 2.00 1.56 -0.37
N ILE A 33 1.65 1.55 -1.66
CA ILE A 33 1.42 0.32 -2.42
C ILE A 33 2.25 0.35 -3.68
N GLY A 34 3.09 -0.67 -3.87
CA GLY A 34 3.88 -0.83 -5.07
C GLY A 34 3.08 -1.48 -6.19
N ASP A 35 3.38 -1.08 -7.43
CA ASP A 35 2.68 -1.61 -8.62
C ASP A 35 2.82 -3.13 -8.74
N MET A 36 3.93 -3.69 -8.23
CA MET A 36 4.17 -5.14 -8.29
C MET A 36 3.23 -5.95 -7.40
N CYS A 37 2.49 -5.31 -6.50
CA CYS A 37 1.49 -5.97 -5.67
C CYS A 37 0.21 -6.29 -6.44
N GLU A 38 0.04 -5.73 -7.63
CA GLU A 38 -1.11 -5.99 -8.51
C GLU A 38 -2.45 -5.71 -7.87
N VAL A 39 -2.52 -4.68 -7.02
CA VAL A 39 -3.76 -4.25 -6.38
C VAL A 39 -4.56 -3.42 -7.37
N VAL A 40 -5.84 -3.74 -7.52
CA VAL A 40 -6.76 -2.99 -8.38
C VAL A 40 -7.32 -1.83 -7.56
N PRO A 41 -7.03 -0.56 -7.92
CA PRO A 41 -7.43 0.59 -7.09
C PRO A 41 -8.92 0.67 -6.82
N GLU A 42 -9.76 0.43 -7.80
CA GLU A 42 -11.22 0.51 -7.64
C GLU A 42 -11.74 -0.55 -6.68
N SER A 43 -11.15 -1.76 -6.74
CA SER A 43 -11.52 -2.85 -5.83
C SER A 43 -11.07 -2.56 -4.40
N LEU A 44 -9.89 -1.95 -4.27
CA LEU A 44 -9.37 -1.55 -2.97
C LEU A 44 -10.29 -0.50 -2.33
N ASP A 45 -10.66 0.54 -3.08
CA ASP A 45 -11.53 1.60 -2.61
C ASP A 45 -12.90 1.06 -2.21
N PHE A 46 -13.46 0.17 -3.03
CA PHE A 46 -14.75 -0.44 -2.74
C PHE A 46 -14.70 -1.26 -1.45
N ALA A 47 -13.68 -2.10 -1.30
CA ALA A 47 -13.52 -2.92 -0.09
C ALA A 47 -13.36 -2.04 1.14
N TRP A 48 -12.61 -0.94 1.03
CA TRP A 48 -12.44 0.01 2.12
C TRP A 48 -13.78 0.62 2.54
N GLU A 49 -14.57 1.10 1.58
CA GLU A 49 -15.88 1.69 1.84
C GLU A 49 -16.83 0.72 2.55
N VAL A 50 -16.76 -0.56 2.20
CA VAL A 50 -17.62 -1.58 2.82
C VAL A 50 -17.12 -1.95 4.21
N PHE A 51 -15.84 -2.29 4.35
CA PHE A 51 -15.33 -2.87 5.59
C PHE A 51 -15.02 -1.85 6.67
N ARG A 52 -14.80 -0.57 6.33
CA ARG A 52 -14.56 0.46 7.34
C ARG A 52 -15.77 0.65 8.26
N GLU A 53 -16.94 0.26 7.82
CA GLU A 53 -18.17 0.39 8.60
C GLU A 53 -18.32 -0.69 9.67
N ASP A 54 -17.47 -1.71 9.69
CA ASP A 54 -17.54 -2.79 10.66
C ASP A 54 -17.14 -2.38 12.07
N ASP A 55 -16.49 -1.23 12.24
CA ASP A 55 -16.09 -0.73 13.55
C ASP A 55 -16.37 0.77 13.64
N PRO A 56 -16.94 1.25 14.77
CA PRO A 56 -17.20 2.66 14.94
C PRO A 56 -15.97 3.57 14.79
N LEU A 57 -14.78 3.05 15.15
CA LEU A 57 -13.54 3.82 15.05
C LEU A 57 -13.20 4.20 13.61
N THR A 58 -13.55 3.36 12.66
CA THR A 58 -13.18 3.55 11.25
C THR A 58 -14.35 3.92 10.35
N LEU A 59 -15.51 4.20 10.94
CA LEU A 59 -16.76 4.42 10.20
C LEU A 59 -16.61 5.48 9.11
N GLU A 60 -15.86 6.55 9.37
CA GLU A 60 -15.66 7.65 8.43
C GLU A 60 -14.20 7.82 8.02
N ALA A 61 -13.37 6.79 8.25
CA ALA A 61 -11.96 6.87 7.93
C ALA A 61 -11.73 6.95 6.42
N ALA A 62 -10.98 7.95 5.98
CA ALA A 62 -10.58 8.10 4.60
C ALA A 62 -9.35 7.25 4.31
N LEU A 63 -9.27 6.70 3.11
CA LEU A 63 -8.10 5.97 2.65
C LEU A 63 -7.38 6.79 1.59
N GLU A 64 -6.09 6.98 1.79
CA GLU A 64 -5.20 7.58 0.78
C GLU A 64 -4.13 6.58 0.41
N VAL A 65 -3.77 6.54 -0.86
CA VAL A 65 -2.78 5.60 -1.36
C VAL A 65 -1.67 6.35 -2.08
N GLU A 66 -0.43 6.08 -1.66
CA GLU A 66 0.77 6.52 -2.36
C GLU A 66 1.25 5.36 -3.22
N GLU A 67 1.25 5.54 -4.54
CA GLU A 67 1.71 4.51 -5.47
C GLU A 67 3.22 4.55 -5.60
N VAL A 68 3.86 3.36 -5.61
CA VAL A 68 5.29 3.24 -5.82
C VAL A 68 5.52 2.48 -7.13
N HIS A 69 6.12 3.16 -8.09
CA HIS A 69 6.43 2.56 -9.39
C HIS A 69 7.72 1.74 -9.29
N PRO A 70 7.81 0.60 -9.98
CA PRO A 70 8.98 -0.27 -9.85
C PRO A 70 10.24 0.37 -10.42
N ARG A 71 11.34 0.18 -9.70
CA ARG A 71 12.69 0.49 -10.15
C ARG A 71 13.57 -0.70 -9.86
N SER A 72 14.46 -1.01 -10.79
CA SER A 72 15.40 -2.11 -10.66
C SER A 72 16.81 -1.68 -11.02
N ARG A 73 17.78 -2.47 -10.61
CA ARG A 73 19.19 -2.30 -10.96
C ARG A 73 19.67 -3.55 -11.67
N CYS A 74 20.34 -3.35 -12.80
CA CYS A 74 20.95 -4.46 -13.53
C CYS A 74 22.15 -4.98 -12.77
N LEU A 75 22.19 -6.29 -12.53
CA LEU A 75 23.31 -6.93 -11.84
C LEU A 75 24.51 -7.17 -12.76
N VAL A 76 24.33 -6.97 -14.07
CA VAL A 76 25.40 -7.15 -15.06
C VAL A 76 26.12 -5.84 -15.34
N CYS A 77 25.38 -4.77 -15.69
CA CYS A 77 26.00 -3.49 -16.07
C CYS A 77 25.83 -2.37 -15.04
N GLY A 78 25.03 -2.57 -13.99
CA GLY A 78 24.81 -1.59 -12.94
C GLY A 78 23.79 -0.51 -13.23
N GLU A 79 23.15 -0.52 -14.40
CA GLU A 79 22.15 0.48 -14.78
C GLU A 79 20.93 0.42 -13.84
N GLU A 80 20.52 1.58 -13.36
CA GLU A 80 19.26 1.72 -12.61
C GLU A 80 18.19 2.23 -13.56
N PHE A 81 17.01 1.65 -13.50
CA PHE A 81 15.94 1.99 -14.44
C PHE A 81 14.57 1.83 -13.83
N ALA A 82 13.65 2.72 -14.23
CA ALA A 82 12.24 2.59 -13.91
C ALA A 82 11.60 1.69 -14.97
N HIS A 83 10.61 0.91 -14.54
CA HIS A 83 9.92 -0.01 -15.45
C HIS A 83 8.50 -0.27 -14.93
N ASP A 84 7.71 -1.01 -15.72
CA ASP A 84 6.44 -1.53 -15.24
C ASP A 84 6.60 -2.99 -14.80
N ARG A 85 5.52 -3.63 -14.42
CA ARG A 85 5.58 -5.02 -13.93
C ARG A 85 5.80 -6.04 -15.04
N PHE A 86 5.79 -5.62 -16.31
CA PHE A 86 5.94 -6.52 -17.47
C PHE A 86 7.29 -6.38 -18.16
N HIS A 87 8.04 -5.30 -17.93
CA HIS A 87 9.25 -4.97 -18.66
C HIS A 87 10.43 -4.81 -17.70
N MET A 88 10.95 -5.93 -17.20
CA MET A 88 11.97 -5.94 -16.15
C MET A 88 13.39 -6.18 -16.66
N ARG A 89 13.60 -6.18 -17.98
CA ARG A 89 14.93 -6.35 -18.55
C ARG A 89 15.66 -5.02 -18.61
N CYS A 90 16.98 -5.08 -18.43
CA CYS A 90 17.82 -3.86 -18.48
C CYS A 90 17.72 -3.18 -19.86
N PRO A 91 17.39 -1.90 -19.92
CA PRO A 91 17.31 -1.17 -21.20
C PRO A 91 18.69 -0.90 -21.81
N ALA A 92 19.76 -0.98 -21.03
CA ALA A 92 21.11 -0.73 -21.53
C ALA A 92 21.77 -1.98 -22.11
N CYS A 93 21.64 -3.14 -21.47
CA CYS A 93 22.30 -4.38 -21.92
C CYS A 93 21.36 -5.54 -22.19
N ASP A 94 20.07 -5.36 -22.00
CA ASP A 94 19.02 -6.35 -22.25
C ASP A 94 19.13 -7.61 -21.36
N SER A 95 19.90 -7.55 -20.28
CA SER A 95 19.97 -8.65 -19.32
C SER A 95 18.68 -8.79 -18.52
N GLY A 96 18.27 -10.02 -18.25
CA GLY A 96 17.17 -10.31 -17.33
C GLY A 96 17.63 -10.45 -15.88
N ASP A 97 18.93 -10.34 -15.63
CA ASP A 97 19.50 -10.48 -14.30
C ASP A 97 19.48 -9.13 -13.58
N THR A 98 18.32 -8.82 -13.00
CA THR A 98 18.05 -7.51 -12.38
C THR A 98 17.54 -7.70 -10.96
N HIS A 99 17.78 -6.69 -10.12
CA HIS A 99 17.32 -6.66 -8.73
C HIS A 99 16.29 -5.55 -8.56
N LEU A 100 15.11 -5.92 -8.08
CA LEU A 100 14.04 -4.95 -7.81
C LEU A 100 14.38 -4.15 -6.55
N GLU A 101 14.45 -2.83 -6.68
CA GLU A 101 14.78 -1.95 -5.56
C GLU A 101 13.53 -1.40 -4.87
N CYS A 102 12.46 -1.16 -5.60
CA CYS A 102 11.18 -0.75 -5.04
C CYS A 102 10.04 -1.16 -5.97
N GLY A 103 8.81 -1.12 -5.46
CA GLY A 103 7.62 -1.47 -6.23
C GLY A 103 6.79 -2.60 -5.64
N ARG A 104 7.21 -3.18 -4.51
CA ARG A 104 6.46 -4.24 -3.80
C ARG A 104 5.93 -3.82 -2.45
N GLU A 105 5.94 -2.54 -2.17
CA GLU A 105 5.48 -2.03 -0.89
C GLU A 105 4.01 -2.32 -0.67
N LEU A 106 3.66 -2.61 0.57
CA LEU A 106 2.28 -2.73 1.02
C LEU A 106 2.31 -2.36 2.49
N ASP A 107 2.41 -1.06 2.76
CA ASP A 107 2.69 -0.54 4.09
C ASP A 107 1.66 0.50 4.52
N ILE A 108 1.36 0.49 5.81
CA ILE A 108 0.65 1.61 6.44
C ILE A 108 1.72 2.64 6.78
N VAL A 109 1.71 3.77 6.09
CA VAL A 109 2.69 4.84 6.30
C VAL A 109 2.34 5.63 7.55
N SER A 110 1.07 5.99 7.67
CA SER A 110 0.59 6.79 8.79
C SER A 110 -0.92 6.67 8.92
N MET A 111 -1.42 7.04 10.08
CA MET A 111 -2.84 7.25 10.27
C MET A 111 -3.06 8.48 11.14
N GLU A 112 -4.14 9.19 10.84
CA GLU A 112 -4.55 10.34 11.63
C GLU A 112 -5.72 9.92 12.49
N ILE A 113 -5.62 10.20 13.79
CA ILE A 113 -6.66 9.84 14.76
C ILE A 113 -7.10 11.08 15.53
N GLU A 114 -8.28 10.99 16.11
CA GLU A 114 -8.74 11.97 17.10
C GLU A 114 -8.83 11.29 18.45
N THR A 115 -8.54 12.03 19.50
CA THR A 115 -8.70 11.58 20.87
C THR A 115 -9.65 12.54 21.58
N ASP A 116 -10.23 12.07 22.69
CA ASP A 116 -11.17 12.88 23.46
C ASP A 116 -10.50 13.79 24.51
N ASP A 117 -9.19 13.88 24.47
CA ASP A 117 -8.43 14.69 25.43
C ASP A 117 -8.45 16.18 25.14
#